data_cbbf9160ba335d71e61d644a4b0252c3
#
_entry.id   cbbf9160ba335d71e61d644a4b0252c3
#
_cell.length_a   1.000
_cell.length_b   1.000
_cell.length_c   1.000
_cell.angle_alpha   90.00
_cell.angle_beta   90.00
_cell.angle_gamma   90.00
#
_symmetry.space_group_name_H-M   'P 1'
#
loop_
_entity.id
_entity.type
_entity.pdbx_description
1 polymer ?
#
loop_
_entity_poly.entity_id
_entity_poly.type
_entity_poly.pdbx_seq_one_letter_code
_entity_poly.pdbx_strand_id
1 'polypeptide(L)'
;MEAKCRIEALAAERAGRELAIAEERRAQAEVEVYEQLTSLGTVSVVELDRRELIFERLATEVTSKRQTLEDARSAQKQAETAASEGRAHWAKCSAATDKWRQIETDVQRAADTHAEVTAEIEADDEVSLRYGRALPHKMADGSI
;
A
#
# COMPACT_ATOMS: atom_id res chain seq x y z
N MET A 1 -2.45 7.21 -1.53
CA MET A 1 -1.20 6.61 -0.98
C MET A 1 -0.13 6.37 -2.04
N GLU A 2 -0.43 5.73 -3.16
CA GLU A 2 0.53 5.50 -4.25
C GLU A 2 1.09 6.79 -4.86
N ALA A 3 0.25 7.81 -5.01
CA ALA A 3 0.68 9.12 -5.49
C ALA A 3 1.70 9.77 -4.55
N LYS A 4 1.50 9.65 -3.23
CA LYS A 4 2.44 10.15 -2.23
C LYS A 4 3.77 9.39 -2.29
N CYS A 5 3.74 8.07 -2.43
CA CYS A 5 4.96 7.27 -2.58
C CYS A 5 5.77 7.70 -3.81
N ARG A 6 5.10 7.97 -4.94
CA ARG A 6 5.78 8.47 -6.16
C ARG A 6 6.40 9.84 -5.96
N ILE A 7 5.68 10.74 -5.31
CA ILE A 7 6.18 12.10 -5.01
C ILE A 7 7.43 12.02 -4.13
N GLU A 8 7.40 11.21 -3.08
CA GLU A 8 8.53 11.04 -2.17
C GLU A 8 9.72 10.35 -2.85
N ALA A 9 9.46 9.36 -3.70
CA ALA A 9 10.50 8.71 -4.50
C ALA A 9 11.19 9.69 -5.45
N LEU A 10 10.43 10.54 -6.14
CA LEU A 10 10.97 11.58 -7.02
C LEU A 10 11.76 12.63 -6.23
N ALA A 11 11.29 13.01 -5.04
CA ALA A 11 12.01 13.92 -4.16
C ALA A 11 13.35 13.34 -3.72
N ALA A 12 13.41 12.06 -3.38
CA ALA A 12 14.64 11.36 -3.02
C ALA A 12 15.63 11.28 -4.20
N GLU A 13 15.15 10.97 -5.41
CA GLU A 13 15.97 10.99 -6.63
C GLU A 13 16.54 12.37 -6.91
N ARG A 14 15.73 13.41 -6.80
CA ARG A 14 16.17 14.79 -7.00
C ARG A 14 17.24 15.18 -5.97
N ALA A 15 17.00 14.86 -4.70
CA ALA A 15 17.96 15.13 -3.63
C ALA A 15 19.29 14.38 -3.86
N GLY A 16 19.25 13.14 -4.34
CA GLY A 16 20.43 12.36 -4.71
C GLY A 16 21.22 12.98 -5.85
N ARG A 17 20.53 13.49 -6.88
CA ARG A 17 21.19 14.20 -8.00
C ARG A 17 21.83 15.52 -7.56
N GLU A 18 21.15 16.28 -6.72
CA GLU A 18 21.67 17.53 -6.17
C GLU A 18 22.92 17.30 -5.30
N LEU A 19 22.91 16.24 -4.50
CA LEU A 19 24.07 15.82 -3.71
C LEU A 19 25.25 15.45 -4.63
N ALA A 20 25.02 14.65 -5.66
CA ALA A 20 26.05 14.26 -6.61
C ALA A 20 26.67 15.48 -7.30
N ILE A 21 25.87 16.47 -7.68
CA ILE A 21 26.36 17.74 -8.27
C ILE A 21 27.20 18.51 -7.25
N ALA A 22 26.78 18.60 -5.99
CA ALA A 22 27.52 19.29 -4.95
C ALA A 22 28.87 18.61 -4.66
N GLU A 23 28.88 17.28 -4.59
CA GLU A 23 30.13 16.50 -4.42
C GLU A 23 31.09 16.67 -5.60
N GLU A 24 30.56 16.68 -6.82
CA GLU A 24 31.37 16.92 -8.02
C GLU A 24 31.98 18.32 -8.03
N ARG A 25 31.19 19.34 -7.68
CA ARG A 25 31.73 20.73 -7.55
C ARG A 25 32.84 20.81 -6.53
N ARG A 26 32.68 20.14 -5.40
CA ARG A 26 33.71 20.09 -4.37
C ARG A 26 34.99 19.42 -4.89
N ALA A 27 34.86 18.27 -5.56
CA ALA A 27 35.98 17.55 -6.12
C ALA A 27 36.72 18.38 -7.20
N GLN A 28 35.97 19.04 -8.08
CA GLN A 28 36.52 19.91 -9.10
C GLN A 28 37.30 21.10 -8.50
N ALA A 29 36.76 21.73 -7.46
CA ALA A 29 37.41 22.83 -6.76
C ALA A 29 38.73 22.38 -6.10
N GLU A 30 38.75 21.18 -5.52
CA GLU A 30 39.96 20.59 -4.94
C GLU A 30 41.03 20.35 -6.01
N VAL A 31 40.65 19.79 -7.16
CA VAL A 31 41.56 19.56 -8.30
C VAL A 31 42.11 20.88 -8.86
N GLU A 32 41.25 21.87 -9.07
CA GLU A 32 41.68 23.19 -9.57
C GLU A 32 42.67 23.86 -8.63
N VAL A 33 42.43 23.79 -7.34
CA VAL A 33 43.39 24.35 -6.34
C VAL A 33 44.71 23.60 -6.38
N TYR A 34 44.68 22.28 -6.43
CA TYR A 34 45.86 21.46 -6.51
C TYR A 34 46.69 21.78 -7.77
N GLU A 35 46.06 21.90 -8.92
CA GLU A 35 46.72 22.29 -10.19
C GLU A 35 47.34 23.70 -10.12
N GLN A 36 46.60 24.65 -9.55
CA GLN A 36 47.13 26.02 -9.38
C GLN A 36 48.31 26.08 -8.41
N LEU A 37 48.26 25.34 -7.30
CA LEU A 37 49.36 25.26 -6.34
C LEU A 37 50.62 24.63 -6.94
N THR A 38 50.45 23.61 -7.79
CA THR A 38 51.59 22.95 -8.47
C THR A 38 52.14 23.76 -9.60
N SER A 39 51.36 24.59 -10.30
CA SER A 39 51.81 25.40 -11.44
C SER A 39 52.40 26.73 -11.04
N LEU A 40 51.96 27.37 -9.96
CA LEU A 40 52.37 28.72 -9.57
C LEU A 40 53.50 28.79 -8.51
N GLY A 41 53.78 27.70 -7.79
CA GLY A 41 54.84 27.58 -6.79
C GLY A 41 54.71 28.46 -5.54
N THR A 42 54.08 29.62 -5.61
CA THR A 42 53.80 30.52 -4.49
C THR A 42 52.42 31.11 -4.58
N VAL A 43 51.69 31.08 -3.48
CA VAL A 43 50.34 31.63 -3.36
C VAL A 43 50.32 32.61 -2.20
N SER A 44 49.64 33.76 -2.34
CA SER A 44 49.49 34.73 -1.26
C SER A 44 48.60 34.19 -0.14
N VAL A 45 48.85 34.63 1.11
CA VAL A 45 48.06 34.26 2.28
C VAL A 45 46.59 34.66 2.10
N VAL A 46 46.31 35.82 1.52
CA VAL A 46 44.96 36.29 1.22
C VAL A 46 44.26 35.38 0.26
N GLU A 47 44.92 34.85 -0.72
CA GLU A 47 44.35 33.93 -1.70
C GLU A 47 44.12 32.54 -1.11
N LEU A 48 44.99 32.07 -0.22
CA LEU A 48 44.79 30.84 0.55
C LEU A 48 43.55 30.94 1.45
N ASP A 49 43.40 32.05 2.18
CA ASP A 49 42.21 32.28 3.04
C ASP A 49 40.92 32.32 2.21
N ARG A 50 40.96 32.92 1.03
CA ARG A 50 39.82 32.97 0.12
C ARG A 50 39.44 31.59 -0.39
N ARG A 51 40.37 30.72 -0.70
CA ARG A 51 40.15 29.34 -1.12
C ARG A 51 39.63 28.51 0.02
N GLU A 52 40.14 28.70 1.23
CA GLU A 52 39.63 28.02 2.43
C GLU A 52 38.16 28.34 2.67
N LEU A 53 37.75 29.60 2.53
CA LEU A 53 36.36 30.00 2.61
C LEU A 53 35.48 29.34 1.54
N ILE A 54 36.00 29.20 0.32
CA ILE A 54 35.30 28.51 -0.77
C ILE A 54 35.12 27.02 -0.43
N PHE A 55 36.15 26.36 0.10
CA PHE A 55 36.09 24.96 0.51
C PHE A 55 35.11 24.73 1.66
N GLU A 56 35.12 25.60 2.66
CA GLU A 56 34.16 25.55 3.77
C GLU A 56 32.74 25.69 3.25
N ARG A 57 32.50 26.59 2.33
CA ARG A 57 31.17 26.79 1.71
C ARG A 57 30.75 25.58 0.92
N LEU A 58 31.62 24.99 0.13
CA LEU A 58 31.35 23.76 -0.63
C LEU A 58 31.11 22.56 0.29
N ALA A 59 31.91 22.43 1.36
CA ALA A 59 31.70 21.38 2.36
C ALA A 59 30.36 21.52 3.08
N THR A 60 29.98 22.74 3.43
CA THR A 60 28.67 23.03 4.03
C THR A 60 27.54 22.69 3.07
N GLU A 61 27.67 23.02 1.79
CA GLU A 61 26.70 22.67 0.75
C GLU A 61 26.54 21.15 0.63
N VAL A 62 27.64 20.40 0.58
CA VAL A 62 27.60 18.93 0.55
C VAL A 62 26.91 18.36 1.78
N THR A 63 27.22 18.85 2.98
CA THR A 63 26.59 18.42 4.22
C THR A 63 25.10 18.72 4.22
N SER A 64 24.69 19.90 3.77
CA SER A 64 23.29 20.30 3.64
C SER A 64 22.54 19.39 2.65
N LYS A 65 23.15 19.09 1.51
CA LYS A 65 22.54 18.19 0.50
C LYS A 65 22.43 16.75 0.98
N ARG A 66 23.40 16.27 1.75
CA ARG A 66 23.31 14.95 2.41
C ARG A 66 22.14 14.88 3.39
N GLN A 67 21.96 15.91 4.19
CA GLN A 67 20.84 15.97 5.13
C GLN A 67 19.50 15.98 4.39
N THR A 68 19.40 16.76 3.33
CA THR A 68 18.19 16.78 2.48
C THR A 68 17.91 15.41 1.88
N LEU A 69 18.93 14.69 1.43
CA LEU A 69 18.78 13.33 0.90
C LEU A 69 18.32 12.36 1.99
N GLU A 70 18.89 12.41 3.17
CA GLU A 70 18.46 11.57 4.31
C GLU A 70 17.01 11.83 4.69
N ASP A 71 16.61 13.10 4.76
CA ASP A 71 15.24 13.50 5.05
C ASP A 71 14.27 13.00 3.97
N ALA A 72 14.66 13.12 2.70
CA ALA A 72 13.86 12.63 1.59
C ALA A 72 13.72 11.09 1.58
N ARG A 73 14.78 10.37 1.89
CA ARG A 73 14.76 8.90 2.02
C ARG A 73 13.90 8.45 3.20
N SER A 74 13.98 9.16 4.31
CA SER A 74 13.14 8.91 5.48
C SER A 74 11.66 9.11 5.16
N ALA A 75 11.31 10.19 4.49
CA ALA A 75 9.96 10.49 4.03
C ALA A 75 9.45 9.43 3.05
N GLN A 76 10.30 9.00 2.10
CA GLN A 76 10.00 7.91 1.17
C GLN A 76 9.69 6.61 1.92
N LYS A 77 10.54 6.23 2.86
CA LYS A 77 10.36 5.01 3.67
C LYS A 77 9.07 5.05 4.48
N GLN A 78 8.75 6.19 5.09
CA GLN A 78 7.50 6.39 5.82
C GLN A 78 6.29 6.28 4.91
N ALA A 79 6.34 6.86 3.72
CA ALA A 79 5.26 6.76 2.73
C ALA A 79 5.07 5.33 2.24
N GLU A 80 6.14 4.58 1.99
CA GLU A 80 6.09 3.16 1.60
C GLU A 80 5.51 2.29 2.71
N THR A 81 5.91 2.52 3.96
CA THR A 81 5.36 1.83 5.13
C THR A 81 3.86 2.11 5.29
N ALA A 82 3.45 3.37 5.18
CA ALA A 82 2.05 3.76 5.26
C ALA A 82 1.21 3.13 4.14
N ALA A 83 1.75 3.08 2.92
CA ALA A 83 1.08 2.44 1.79
C ALA A 83 0.96 0.92 1.98
N SER A 84 2.01 0.27 2.51
CA SER A 84 2.00 -1.16 2.83
C SER A 84 0.97 -1.50 3.91
N GLU A 85 0.93 -0.73 4.99
CA GLU A 85 -0.06 -0.88 6.06
C GLU A 85 -1.47 -0.64 5.55
N GLY A 86 -1.67 0.37 4.70
CA GLY A 86 -2.96 0.65 4.07
C GLY A 86 -3.43 -0.50 3.19
N ARG A 87 -2.54 -1.09 2.39
CA ARG A 87 -2.87 -2.28 1.58
C ARG A 87 -3.22 -3.49 2.44
N ALA A 88 -2.46 -3.72 3.51
CA ALA A 88 -2.74 -4.82 4.45
C ALA A 88 -4.09 -4.62 5.14
N HIS A 89 -4.40 -3.41 5.58
CA HIS A 89 -5.68 -3.07 6.18
C HIS A 89 -6.84 -3.25 5.18
N TRP A 90 -6.67 -2.78 3.96
CA TRP A 90 -7.66 -2.96 2.90
C TRP A 90 -7.89 -4.44 2.60
N ALA A 91 -6.83 -5.24 2.54
CA ALA A 91 -6.94 -6.69 2.31
C ALA A 91 -7.72 -7.39 3.43
N LYS A 92 -7.50 -7.01 4.69
CA LYS A 92 -8.27 -7.51 5.83
C LYS A 92 -9.74 -7.13 5.74
N CYS A 93 -10.04 -5.87 5.43
CA CYS A 93 -11.42 -5.40 5.29
C CYS A 93 -12.12 -6.08 4.12
N SER A 94 -11.43 -6.26 3.00
CA SER A 94 -11.94 -6.96 1.82
C SER A 94 -12.23 -8.42 2.12
N ALA A 95 -11.32 -9.12 2.79
CA ALA A 95 -11.52 -10.51 3.22
C ALA A 95 -12.71 -10.66 4.19
N ALA A 96 -12.84 -9.73 5.14
CA ALA A 96 -13.97 -9.70 6.06
C ALA A 96 -15.29 -9.46 5.32
N THR A 97 -15.30 -8.56 4.36
CA THR A 97 -16.49 -8.29 3.53
C THR A 97 -16.87 -9.52 2.70
N ASP A 98 -15.92 -10.19 2.09
CA ASP A 98 -16.15 -11.42 1.31
C ASP A 98 -16.70 -12.54 2.21
N LYS A 99 -16.18 -12.66 3.42
CA LYS A 99 -16.66 -13.62 4.42
C LYS A 99 -18.11 -13.34 4.81
N TRP A 100 -18.47 -12.09 5.04
CA TRP A 100 -19.84 -11.69 5.34
C TRP A 100 -20.77 -11.94 4.17
N ARG A 101 -20.35 -11.68 2.94
CA ARG A 101 -21.13 -12.01 1.73
C ARG A 101 -21.35 -13.50 1.60
N GLN A 102 -20.35 -14.32 1.92
CA GLN A 102 -20.47 -15.77 1.89
C GLN A 102 -21.49 -16.26 2.93
N ILE A 103 -21.42 -15.72 4.15
CA ILE A 103 -22.38 -16.03 5.22
C ILE A 103 -23.80 -15.64 4.79
N GLU A 104 -23.98 -14.45 4.21
CA GLU A 104 -25.27 -13.98 3.69
C GLU A 104 -25.82 -14.91 2.60
N THR A 105 -24.97 -15.34 1.66
CA THR A 105 -25.33 -16.30 0.63
C THR A 105 -25.74 -17.64 1.22
N ASP A 106 -24.99 -18.15 2.20
CA ASP A 106 -25.29 -19.44 2.86
C ASP A 106 -26.59 -19.38 3.64
N VAL A 107 -26.85 -18.27 4.33
CA VAL A 107 -28.14 -18.04 5.04
C VAL A 107 -29.29 -18.00 4.05
N GLN A 108 -29.15 -17.35 2.92
CA GLN A 108 -30.15 -17.28 1.88
C GLN A 108 -30.46 -18.65 1.28
N ARG A 109 -29.41 -19.44 0.99
CA ARG A 109 -29.60 -20.84 0.54
C ARG A 109 -30.31 -21.70 1.56
N ALA A 110 -29.94 -21.58 2.82
CA ALA A 110 -30.59 -22.32 3.89
C ALA A 110 -32.07 -21.95 4.00
N ALA A 111 -32.41 -20.66 3.89
CA ALA A 111 -33.79 -20.19 3.89
C ALA A 111 -34.56 -20.72 2.68
N ASP A 112 -33.99 -20.71 1.50
CA ASP A 112 -34.62 -21.23 0.26
C ASP A 112 -34.85 -22.74 0.36
N THR A 113 -33.88 -23.51 0.85
CA THR A 113 -33.98 -24.94 1.07
C THR A 113 -35.08 -25.25 2.09
N HIS A 114 -35.15 -24.50 3.18
CA HIS A 114 -36.19 -24.64 4.20
C HIS A 114 -37.58 -24.36 3.62
N ALA A 115 -37.69 -23.32 2.79
CA ALA A 115 -38.95 -22.99 2.11
C ALA A 115 -39.39 -24.10 1.15
N GLU A 116 -38.47 -24.69 0.39
CA GLU A 116 -38.74 -25.82 -0.50
C GLU A 116 -39.21 -27.07 0.26
N VAL A 117 -38.49 -27.42 1.34
CA VAL A 117 -38.86 -28.55 2.20
C VAL A 117 -40.25 -28.35 2.84
N THR A 118 -40.53 -27.15 3.33
CA THR A 118 -41.83 -26.80 3.90
C THR A 118 -42.93 -26.92 2.85
N ALA A 119 -42.69 -26.44 1.64
CA ALA A 119 -43.65 -26.55 0.55
C ALA A 119 -43.90 -28.01 0.15
N GLU A 120 -42.88 -28.87 0.12
CA GLU A 120 -43.04 -30.31 -0.12
C GLU A 120 -43.85 -31.00 0.96
N ILE A 121 -43.59 -30.70 2.23
CA ILE A 121 -44.31 -31.24 3.36
C ILE A 121 -45.79 -30.82 3.28
N GLU A 122 -46.09 -29.58 3.01
CA GLU A 122 -47.45 -29.08 2.84
C GLU A 122 -48.20 -29.78 1.68
N ALA A 123 -47.51 -29.99 0.56
CA ALA A 123 -48.03 -30.70 -0.59
C ALA A 123 -48.33 -32.18 -0.26
N ASP A 124 -47.42 -32.85 0.45
CA ASP A 124 -47.59 -34.23 0.88
C ASP A 124 -48.71 -34.36 1.88
N ASP A 125 -48.86 -33.44 2.84
CA ASP A 125 -49.94 -33.40 3.79
C ASP A 125 -51.31 -33.21 3.11
N GLU A 126 -51.37 -32.35 2.12
CA GLU A 126 -52.57 -32.13 1.31
C GLU A 126 -52.99 -33.40 0.55
N VAL A 127 -52.04 -34.08 -0.07
CA VAL A 127 -52.27 -35.36 -0.75
C VAL A 127 -52.74 -36.42 0.25
N SER A 128 -52.07 -36.52 1.40
CA SER A 128 -52.45 -37.45 2.46
C SER A 128 -53.86 -37.20 3.00
N LEU A 129 -54.27 -35.96 3.17
CA LEU A 129 -55.62 -35.58 3.57
C LEU A 129 -56.66 -35.97 2.52
N ARG A 130 -56.38 -35.82 1.24
CA ARG A 130 -57.22 -36.24 0.12
C ARG A 130 -57.42 -37.76 0.12
N TYR A 131 -56.33 -38.52 0.27
CA TYR A 131 -56.39 -39.98 0.40
C TYR A 131 -57.08 -40.44 1.68
N GLY A 132 -56.78 -39.79 2.81
CA GLY A 132 -57.41 -40.09 4.08
C GLY A 132 -58.92 -39.85 4.11
N ARG A 133 -59.46 -38.92 3.34
CA ARG A 133 -60.88 -38.68 3.16
C ARG A 133 -61.53 -39.70 2.23
N ALA A 134 -60.81 -40.23 1.26
CA ALA A 134 -61.31 -41.23 0.33
C ALA A 134 -61.36 -42.64 0.93
N LEU A 135 -60.36 -43.04 1.73
CA LEU A 135 -60.23 -44.36 2.36
C LEU A 135 -61.33 -44.71 3.33
N PRO A 136 -61.80 -43.86 4.29
CA PRO A 136 -62.92 -44.17 5.20
C PRO A 136 -64.24 -44.41 4.46
N HIS A 137 -64.46 -43.72 3.38
CA HIS A 137 -65.63 -43.88 2.55
C HIS A 137 -65.66 -45.23 1.83
N LYS A 138 -64.52 -45.67 1.27
CA LYS A 138 -64.38 -47.01 0.68
C LYS A 138 -64.53 -48.13 1.72
N MET A 139 -64.04 -47.99 2.93
CA MET A 139 -64.13 -48.93 4.01
C MET A 139 -65.64 -49.09 4.51
N ALA A 140 -66.35 -47.99 4.57
CA ALA A 140 -67.75 -47.99 4.92
C ALA A 140 -68.60 -48.78 3.90
N ASP A 141 -68.32 -48.62 2.62
CA ASP A 141 -68.98 -49.40 1.55
C ASP A 141 -68.57 -50.88 1.54
N GLY A 142 -67.34 -51.21 1.96
CA GLY A 142 -66.87 -52.59 2.06
C GLY A 142 -67.30 -53.36 3.27
N SER A 143 -67.92 -52.74 4.28
CA SER A 143 -68.47 -53.40 5.49
C SER A 143 -69.94 -53.78 5.39
N ILE A 144 -70.52 -53.50 4.27
CA ILE A 144 -71.93 -53.96 3.96
C ILE A 144 -71.85 -55.26 3.17
#